data_febfdb006dc940469c4ec0891994b399
#
_entry.id   febfdb006dc940469c4ec0891994b399
#
_cell.length_a   1.000
_cell.length_b   1.000
_cell.length_c   1.000
_cell.angle_alpha   90.00
_cell.angle_beta   90.00
_cell.angle_gamma   90.00
#
_symmetry.space_group_name_H-M   'P 1'
#
loop_
_entity.id
_entity.type
_entity.pdbx_description
1 polymer ?
#
loop_
_entity_poly.entity_id
_entity_poly.type
_entity_poly.pdbx_seq_one_letter_code
_entity_poly.pdbx_strand_id
1 'polypeptide(L)'
;LAASKNPFMVVGDRLAQSGGVSQAVELAELLGIKVYAATYGQMNFPTRHPLFMGRFNPGMPGSRELFSSSDVVLAIGVNVFPGFFHFRGRYLPTTTKLIHLDSALNQIGKSQPTDVGMHGDPKMALNHIIAALPEAMSQQTTQVAKERRSAIEQKTSEQNRLRNQRIQQRWAQHPMIPERMMYELSSALPKDGIIVDDSISSKDALHSAFEFKTPG
;
A
#
# COMPACT_ATOMS: atom_id res chain seq x y z
N LEU A 1 -10.25 13.76 -1.96
CA LEU A 1 -9.05 13.17 -2.56
C LEU A 1 -8.39 14.13 -3.55
N ALA A 2 -9.12 14.65 -4.54
CA ALA A 2 -8.57 15.54 -5.59
C ALA A 2 -7.84 16.77 -5.05
N ALA A 3 -8.33 17.38 -3.97
CA ALA A 3 -7.73 18.54 -3.33
C ALA A 3 -6.72 18.21 -2.20
N SER A 4 -6.45 16.94 -1.97
CA SER A 4 -5.56 16.51 -0.89
C SER A 4 -4.10 16.85 -1.19
N LYS A 5 -3.38 17.35 -0.17
CA LYS A 5 -1.97 17.74 -0.28
C LYS A 5 -1.03 16.55 -0.10
N ASN A 6 -1.33 15.67 0.82
CA ASN A 6 -0.49 14.51 1.13
C ASN A 6 -1.32 13.25 1.45
N PRO A 7 -2.09 12.74 0.47
CA PRO A 7 -2.89 11.53 0.65
C PRO A 7 -2.03 10.28 0.66
N PHE A 8 -2.49 9.23 1.35
CA PHE A 8 -2.03 7.87 1.08
C PHE A 8 -3.21 6.88 1.07
N MET A 9 -2.96 5.74 0.45
CA MET A 9 -3.92 4.65 0.30
C MET A 9 -3.45 3.43 1.09
N VAL A 10 -4.37 2.76 1.78
CA VAL A 10 -4.14 1.45 2.39
C VAL A 10 -5.10 0.45 1.76
N VAL A 11 -4.57 -0.62 1.20
CA VAL A 11 -5.34 -1.64 0.50
C VAL A 11 -5.30 -2.97 1.25
N GLY A 12 -6.38 -3.71 1.21
CA GLY A 12 -6.52 -5.01 1.86
C GLY A 12 -7.14 -6.07 0.96
N ASP A 13 -7.37 -7.26 1.52
CA ASP A 13 -7.73 -8.46 0.76
C ASP A 13 -9.04 -8.33 -0.01
N ARG A 14 -10.02 -7.60 0.53
CA ARG A 14 -11.31 -7.42 -0.16
C ARG A 14 -11.22 -6.58 -1.44
N LEU A 15 -10.15 -5.76 -1.59
CA LEU A 15 -9.83 -5.13 -2.88
C LEU A 15 -9.42 -6.18 -3.91
N ALA A 16 -8.49 -7.07 -3.55
CA ALA A 16 -8.03 -8.14 -4.45
C ALA A 16 -9.17 -9.12 -4.75
N GLN A 17 -9.95 -9.51 -3.75
CA GLN A 17 -11.12 -10.39 -3.89
C GLN A 17 -12.21 -9.83 -4.83
N SER A 18 -12.39 -8.50 -4.87
CA SER A 18 -13.27 -7.86 -5.84
C SER A 18 -12.69 -7.76 -7.25
N GLY A 19 -11.43 -8.13 -7.46
CA GLY A 19 -10.70 -7.92 -8.71
C GLY A 19 -10.42 -6.44 -9.02
N GLY A 20 -10.37 -5.58 -7.98
CA GLY A 20 -10.23 -4.12 -8.10
C GLY A 20 -8.78 -3.60 -8.07
N VAL A 21 -7.78 -4.48 -8.11
CA VAL A 21 -6.36 -4.08 -8.02
C VAL A 21 -5.95 -3.13 -9.14
N SER A 22 -6.37 -3.38 -10.38
CA SER A 22 -6.05 -2.51 -11.53
C SER A 22 -6.65 -1.10 -11.37
N GLN A 23 -7.85 -1.00 -10.85
CA GLN A 23 -8.49 0.30 -10.55
C GLN A 23 -7.78 1.04 -9.43
N ALA A 24 -7.30 0.33 -8.42
CA ALA A 24 -6.52 0.95 -7.35
C ALA A 24 -5.16 1.47 -7.87
N VAL A 25 -4.53 0.75 -8.80
CA VAL A 25 -3.31 1.21 -9.49
C VAL A 25 -3.62 2.49 -10.28
N GLU A 26 -4.64 2.48 -11.12
CA GLU A 26 -5.04 3.64 -11.92
C GLU A 26 -5.35 4.87 -11.05
N LEU A 27 -6.15 4.68 -9.98
CA LEU A 27 -6.45 5.77 -9.05
C LEU A 27 -5.19 6.32 -8.37
N ALA A 28 -4.28 5.43 -7.95
CA ALA A 28 -3.03 5.84 -7.33
C ALA A 28 -2.15 6.65 -8.28
N GLU A 29 -2.11 6.27 -9.56
CA GLU A 29 -1.36 6.98 -10.60
C GLU A 29 -1.97 8.34 -10.94
N LEU A 30 -3.30 8.42 -11.11
CA LEU A 30 -4.01 9.65 -11.42
C LEU A 30 -3.83 10.70 -10.32
N LEU A 31 -3.85 10.29 -9.08
CA LEU A 31 -3.76 11.19 -7.92
C LEU A 31 -2.35 11.31 -7.33
N GLY A 32 -1.37 10.53 -7.81
CA GLY A 32 -0.02 10.51 -7.25
C GLY A 32 -0.01 10.10 -5.78
N ILE A 33 -0.67 8.99 -5.42
CA ILE A 33 -0.86 8.53 -4.03
C ILE A 33 0.12 7.42 -3.69
N LYS A 34 0.78 7.51 -2.53
CA LYS A 34 1.52 6.39 -1.94
C LYS A 34 0.57 5.28 -1.53
N VAL A 35 0.91 4.04 -1.86
CA VAL A 35 0.08 2.88 -1.54
C VAL A 35 0.79 1.95 -0.57
N TYR A 36 0.08 1.55 0.46
CA TYR A 36 0.51 0.55 1.44
C TYR A 36 -0.47 -0.63 1.43
N ALA A 37 0.03 -1.85 1.52
CA ALA A 37 -0.82 -3.03 1.74
C ALA A 37 -0.99 -3.30 3.23
N ALA A 38 -2.14 -3.86 3.61
CA ALA A 38 -2.36 -4.34 4.96
C ALA A 38 -1.34 -5.44 5.31
N THR A 39 -0.97 -5.50 6.60
CA THR A 39 -0.16 -6.59 7.13
C THR A 39 -1.02 -7.88 7.17
N TYR A 40 -0.40 -9.03 6.94
CA TYR A 40 -1.07 -10.34 6.99
C TYR A 40 -2.21 -10.51 5.97
N GLY A 41 -1.95 -10.14 4.73
CA GLY A 41 -2.88 -10.32 3.62
C GLY A 41 -2.19 -10.89 2.39
N GLN A 42 -3.02 -11.23 1.39
CA GLN A 42 -2.54 -11.61 0.06
C GLN A 42 -1.92 -10.42 -0.68
N MET A 43 -1.54 -10.60 -1.94
CA MET A 43 -1.09 -9.50 -2.79
C MET A 43 -2.28 -8.59 -3.14
N ASN A 44 -2.26 -7.36 -2.65
CA ASN A 44 -3.33 -6.37 -2.80
C ASN A 44 -2.93 -5.19 -3.71
N PHE A 45 -1.67 -5.13 -4.10
CA PHE A 45 -1.11 -4.14 -5.00
C PHE A 45 0.19 -4.67 -5.60
N PRO A 46 0.53 -4.38 -6.88
CA PRO A 46 1.77 -4.88 -7.51
C PRO A 46 3.01 -4.45 -6.73
N THR A 47 3.82 -5.43 -6.30
CA THR A 47 4.89 -5.20 -5.31
C THR A 47 6.08 -4.41 -5.86
N ARG A 48 6.22 -4.31 -7.19
CA ARG A 48 7.26 -3.49 -7.86
C ARG A 48 6.75 -2.16 -8.40
N HIS A 49 5.48 -1.85 -8.15
CA HIS A 49 4.92 -0.57 -8.60
C HIS A 49 5.62 0.60 -7.89
N PRO A 50 6.00 1.68 -8.62
CA PRO A 50 6.75 2.79 -8.02
C PRO A 50 6.04 3.51 -6.87
N LEU A 51 4.71 3.49 -6.86
CA LEU A 51 3.91 4.08 -5.77
C LEU A 51 3.67 3.12 -4.59
N PHE A 52 4.13 1.86 -4.68
CA PHE A 52 3.98 0.89 -3.60
C PHE A 52 5.07 1.07 -2.55
N MET A 53 4.67 1.41 -1.34
CA MET A 53 5.57 1.67 -0.21
C MET A 53 5.80 0.46 0.69
N GLY A 54 5.20 -0.69 0.33
CA GLY A 54 5.30 -1.91 1.12
C GLY A 54 4.09 -2.15 2.02
N ARG A 55 4.30 -2.94 3.06
CA ARG A 55 3.23 -3.29 4.01
C ARG A 55 3.14 -2.26 5.12
N PHE A 56 1.90 -1.98 5.52
CA PHE A 56 1.59 -1.03 6.58
C PHE A 56 1.31 -1.77 7.89
N ASN A 57 2.09 -1.47 8.92
CA ASN A 57 1.84 -1.95 10.27
C ASN A 57 1.57 -0.74 11.19
N PRO A 58 0.31 -0.54 11.63
CA PRO A 58 -0.06 0.63 12.42
C PRO A 58 0.66 0.71 13.78
N GLY A 59 1.10 -0.41 14.34
CA GLY A 59 1.82 -0.48 15.62
C GLY A 59 3.29 -0.06 15.56
N MET A 60 3.85 0.15 14.36
CA MET A 60 5.26 0.53 14.23
C MET A 60 5.47 2.05 14.40
N PRO A 61 6.60 2.48 14.97
CA PRO A 61 6.87 3.90 15.21
C PRO A 61 6.73 4.80 13.98
N GLY A 62 7.22 4.38 12.82
CA GLY A 62 7.12 5.13 11.56
C GLY A 62 5.70 5.34 11.05
N SER A 63 4.72 4.54 11.50
CA SER A 63 3.33 4.70 11.10
C SER A 63 2.69 5.97 11.67
N ARG A 64 3.12 6.41 12.86
CA ARG A 64 2.65 7.68 13.44
C ARG A 64 3.07 8.89 12.62
N GLU A 65 4.32 8.89 12.17
CA GLU A 65 4.84 9.96 11.32
C GLU A 65 4.09 10.01 9.99
N LEU A 66 3.83 8.84 9.39
CA LEU A 66 3.03 8.74 8.18
C LEU A 66 1.63 9.34 8.38
N PHE A 67 0.94 8.98 9.46
CA PHE A 67 -0.38 9.52 9.76
C PHE A 67 -0.36 11.03 10.03
N SER A 68 0.59 11.50 10.83
CA SER A 68 0.68 12.93 11.19
C SER A 68 1.06 13.81 9.99
N SER A 69 1.75 13.27 9.01
CA SER A 69 2.10 13.98 7.78
C SER A 69 1.02 13.94 6.71
N SER A 70 -0.05 13.17 6.90
CA SER A 70 -1.09 12.97 5.88
C SER A 70 -2.38 13.71 6.20
N ASP A 71 -3.00 14.28 5.20
CA ASP A 71 -4.29 14.97 5.32
C ASP A 71 -5.48 14.06 5.00
N VAL A 72 -5.31 13.06 4.12
CA VAL A 72 -6.33 12.07 3.77
C VAL A 72 -5.76 10.67 3.71
N VAL A 73 -6.47 9.73 4.32
CA VAL A 73 -6.24 8.29 4.20
C VAL A 73 -7.42 7.67 3.45
N LEU A 74 -7.13 6.98 2.34
CA LEU A 74 -8.10 6.16 1.62
C LEU A 74 -7.85 4.69 1.97
N ALA A 75 -8.74 4.09 2.72
CA ALA A 75 -8.71 2.67 3.09
C ALA A 75 -9.67 1.89 2.19
N ILE A 76 -9.18 0.85 1.52
CA ILE A 76 -9.96 0.08 0.54
C ILE A 76 -9.89 -1.40 0.86
N GLY A 77 -11.04 -2.01 1.16
CA GLY A 77 -11.16 -3.45 1.40
C GLY A 77 -10.28 -3.96 2.54
N VAL A 78 -10.07 -3.16 3.57
CA VAL A 78 -9.12 -3.40 4.65
C VAL A 78 -9.77 -3.21 6.02
N ASN A 79 -9.39 -4.04 6.98
CA ASN A 79 -9.69 -3.77 8.38
C ASN A 79 -8.83 -2.57 8.83
N VAL A 80 -9.49 -1.44 9.11
CA VAL A 80 -8.76 -0.21 9.41
C VAL A 80 -8.10 -0.32 10.77
N PHE A 81 -6.81 -0.60 10.70
CA PHE A 81 -5.82 -0.57 11.78
C PHE A 81 -6.18 -1.42 13.02
N PRO A 82 -6.44 -2.72 12.86
CA PRO A 82 -6.44 -3.61 14.00
C PRO A 82 -5.01 -3.65 14.56
N GLY A 83 -4.81 -3.21 15.78
CA GLY A 83 -3.52 -3.33 16.45
C GLY A 83 -3.31 -4.74 16.99
N PHE A 84 -2.17 -5.34 16.71
CA PHE A 84 -1.74 -6.56 17.40
C PHE A 84 -1.36 -6.24 18.86
N PHE A 85 -0.80 -5.07 19.09
CA PHE A 85 -0.51 -4.54 20.41
C PHE A 85 -1.47 -3.41 20.74
N HIS A 86 -1.89 -3.35 22.02
CA HIS A 86 -2.73 -2.25 22.48
C HIS A 86 -2.01 -0.91 22.30
N PHE A 87 -2.66 0.00 21.58
CA PHE A 87 -2.19 1.35 21.35
C PHE A 87 -3.08 2.32 22.12
N ARG A 88 -2.48 3.06 23.04
CA ARG A 88 -3.22 4.06 23.81
C ARG A 88 -3.44 5.33 22.96
N GLY A 89 -4.68 5.62 22.63
CA GLY A 89 -5.05 6.80 21.85
C GLY A 89 -5.50 6.48 20.40
N ARG A 90 -5.58 7.52 19.59
CA ARG A 90 -5.98 7.42 18.18
C ARG A 90 -4.77 7.13 17.29
N TYR A 91 -4.93 6.26 16.30
CA TYR A 91 -3.93 6.07 15.24
C TYR A 91 -3.91 7.29 14.31
N LEU A 92 -5.08 7.76 13.90
CA LEU A 92 -5.23 8.92 13.03
C LEU A 92 -5.36 10.21 13.86
N PRO A 93 -4.55 11.24 13.56
CA PRO A 93 -4.78 12.59 14.09
C PRO A 93 -6.15 13.11 13.70
N THR A 94 -6.70 14.02 14.47
CA THR A 94 -8.00 14.67 14.16
C THR A 94 -7.96 15.52 12.90
N THR A 95 -6.77 15.86 12.43
CA THR A 95 -6.53 16.62 11.20
C THR A 95 -6.54 15.75 9.95
N THR A 96 -6.41 14.42 10.10
CA THR A 96 -6.37 13.47 8.99
C THR A 96 -7.77 12.91 8.74
N LYS A 97 -8.27 13.05 7.53
CA LYS A 97 -9.57 12.52 7.09
C LYS A 97 -9.45 11.07 6.67
N LEU A 98 -10.36 10.23 7.14
CA LEU A 98 -10.46 8.84 6.74
C LEU A 98 -11.63 8.63 5.78
N ILE A 99 -11.31 8.15 4.58
CA ILE A 99 -12.26 7.63 3.60
C ILE A 99 -12.12 6.10 3.63
N HIS A 100 -13.20 5.38 3.94
CA HIS A 100 -13.18 3.92 4.02
C HIS A 100 -14.18 3.31 3.04
N LEU A 101 -13.67 2.65 2.01
CA LEU A 101 -14.42 1.89 1.02
C LEU A 101 -14.29 0.40 1.34
N ASP A 102 -15.41 -0.27 1.58
CA ASP A 102 -15.39 -1.70 1.92
C ASP A 102 -16.70 -2.40 1.53
N SER A 103 -16.58 -3.66 1.11
CA SER A 103 -17.74 -4.56 0.94
C SER A 103 -18.28 -5.11 2.27
N ALA A 104 -17.46 -5.10 3.33
CA ALA A 104 -17.84 -5.52 4.67
C ALA A 104 -18.32 -4.31 5.50
N LEU A 105 -19.63 -4.05 5.50
CA LEU A 105 -20.21 -2.91 6.21
C LEU A 105 -19.80 -2.81 7.67
N ASN A 106 -19.64 -3.92 8.37
CA ASN A 106 -19.27 -3.99 9.77
C ASN A 106 -17.81 -3.62 10.05
N GLN A 107 -16.99 -3.37 9.03
CA GLN A 107 -15.63 -2.89 9.16
C GLN A 107 -15.54 -1.36 9.05
N ILE A 108 -16.50 -0.72 8.39
CA ILE A 108 -16.53 0.74 8.21
C ILE A 108 -16.80 1.41 9.57
N GLY A 109 -15.87 2.26 9.99
CA GLY A 109 -15.98 2.97 11.27
C GLY A 109 -15.77 2.13 12.52
N LYS A 110 -15.42 0.83 12.39
CA LYS A 110 -15.31 -0.09 13.53
C LYS A 110 -14.22 0.27 14.52
N SER A 111 -13.05 0.60 14.04
CA SER A 111 -11.86 0.82 14.88
C SER A 111 -11.39 2.28 14.88
N GLN A 112 -11.74 3.04 13.86
CA GLN A 112 -11.36 4.45 13.71
C GLN A 112 -12.57 5.25 13.24
N PRO A 113 -12.76 6.48 13.74
CA PRO A 113 -13.76 7.38 13.20
C PRO A 113 -13.53 7.58 11.70
N THR A 114 -14.59 7.42 10.92
CA THR A 114 -14.55 7.50 9.45
C THR A 114 -15.30 8.76 9.02
N ASP A 115 -14.64 9.63 8.26
CA ASP A 115 -15.26 10.85 7.74
C ASP A 115 -16.18 10.55 6.55
N VAL A 116 -15.77 9.62 5.68
CA VAL A 116 -16.59 9.15 4.55
C VAL A 116 -16.56 7.63 4.51
N GLY A 117 -17.68 7.00 4.84
CA GLY A 117 -17.87 5.55 4.70
C GLY A 117 -18.57 5.22 3.38
N MET A 118 -17.98 4.35 2.58
CA MET A 118 -18.54 3.87 1.32
C MET A 118 -18.71 2.36 1.40
N HIS A 119 -19.97 1.88 1.48
CA HIS A 119 -20.28 0.46 1.46
C HIS A 119 -20.59 0.00 0.04
N GLY A 120 -19.80 -0.94 -0.48
CA GLY A 120 -20.00 -1.48 -1.82
C GLY A 120 -18.81 -2.31 -2.31
N ASP A 121 -18.97 -2.85 -3.51
CA ASP A 121 -17.87 -3.55 -4.18
C ASP A 121 -16.72 -2.58 -4.50
N PRO A 122 -15.47 -2.86 -4.02
CA PRO A 122 -14.36 -1.97 -4.22
C PRO A 122 -14.04 -1.67 -5.69
N LYS A 123 -14.12 -2.67 -6.57
CA LYS A 123 -13.84 -2.48 -8.00
C LYS A 123 -14.83 -1.51 -8.65
N MET A 124 -16.13 -1.73 -8.40
CA MET A 124 -17.19 -0.89 -8.96
C MET A 124 -17.12 0.54 -8.43
N ALA A 125 -16.90 0.70 -7.12
CA ALA A 125 -16.76 2.01 -6.51
C ALA A 125 -15.53 2.76 -7.04
N LEU A 126 -14.40 2.08 -7.22
CA LEU A 126 -13.20 2.69 -7.80
C LEU A 126 -13.43 3.15 -9.25
N ASN A 127 -14.13 2.35 -10.07
CA ASN A 127 -14.49 2.78 -11.43
C ASN A 127 -15.30 4.09 -11.41
N HIS A 128 -16.27 4.21 -10.51
CA HIS A 128 -17.07 5.44 -10.38
C HIS A 128 -16.23 6.63 -9.88
N ILE A 129 -15.33 6.40 -8.92
CA ILE A 129 -14.42 7.44 -8.44
C ILE A 129 -13.52 7.94 -9.57
N ILE A 130 -12.90 7.01 -10.33
CA ILE A 130 -12.03 7.34 -11.45
C ILE A 130 -12.79 8.12 -12.52
N ALA A 131 -14.00 7.69 -12.87
CA ALA A 131 -14.83 8.38 -13.85
C ALA A 131 -15.22 9.81 -13.43
N ALA A 132 -15.35 10.08 -12.13
CA ALA A 132 -15.67 11.40 -11.59
C ALA A 132 -14.46 12.33 -11.44
N LEU A 133 -13.22 11.83 -11.52
CA LEU A 133 -12.01 12.63 -11.32
C LEU A 133 -11.86 13.80 -12.31
N PRO A 134 -12.12 13.65 -13.62
CA PRO A 134 -11.98 14.75 -14.57
C PRO A 134 -12.79 15.99 -14.22
N GLU A 135 -13.97 15.80 -13.63
CA GLU A 135 -14.83 16.91 -13.17
C GLU A 135 -14.37 17.48 -11.82
N ALA A 136 -13.75 16.63 -10.97
CA ALA A 136 -13.32 17.00 -9.62
C ALA A 136 -11.90 17.63 -9.59
N MET A 137 -11.12 17.48 -10.66
CA MET A 137 -9.73 17.92 -10.72
C MET A 137 -9.59 19.14 -11.65
N SER A 138 -9.08 20.23 -11.11
CA SER A 138 -8.61 21.37 -11.93
C SER A 138 -7.26 21.05 -12.60
N GLN A 139 -6.84 21.88 -13.55
CA GLN A 139 -5.51 21.78 -14.15
C GLN A 139 -4.41 21.87 -13.09
N GLN A 140 -4.59 22.74 -12.09
CA GLN A 140 -3.63 22.89 -11.00
C GLN A 140 -3.53 21.62 -10.12
N THR A 141 -4.66 21.04 -9.72
CA THR A 141 -4.64 19.80 -8.90
C THR A 141 -4.09 18.62 -9.69
N THR A 142 -4.34 18.55 -10.98
CA THR A 142 -3.75 17.53 -11.88
C THR A 142 -2.23 17.68 -11.95
N GLN A 143 -1.73 18.91 -12.07
CA GLN A 143 -0.30 19.18 -12.11
C GLN A 143 0.38 18.80 -10.78
N VAL A 144 -0.21 19.19 -9.65
CA VAL A 144 0.27 18.80 -8.31
C VAL A 144 0.30 17.28 -8.12
N ALA A 145 -0.71 16.56 -8.61
CA ALA A 145 -0.73 15.10 -8.57
C ALA A 145 0.42 14.47 -9.38
N LYS A 146 0.69 14.99 -10.58
CA LYS A 146 1.81 14.54 -11.42
C LYS A 146 3.17 14.79 -10.76
N GLU A 147 3.38 15.96 -10.21
CA GLU A 147 4.63 16.33 -9.51
C GLU A 147 4.83 15.43 -8.27
N ARG A 148 3.78 15.20 -7.49
CA ARG A 148 3.80 14.29 -6.35
C ARG A 148 4.13 12.86 -6.76
N ARG A 149 3.50 12.35 -7.84
CA ARG A 149 3.80 11.04 -8.42
C ARG A 149 5.28 10.94 -8.78
N SER A 150 5.80 11.87 -9.55
CA SER A 150 7.21 11.89 -9.96
C SER A 150 8.17 11.90 -8.78
N ALA A 151 7.89 12.71 -7.75
CA ALA A 151 8.71 12.77 -6.55
C ALA A 151 8.71 11.44 -5.77
N ILE A 152 7.57 10.75 -5.69
CA ILE A 152 7.46 9.43 -5.05
C ILE A 152 8.25 8.40 -5.86
N GLU A 153 8.09 8.35 -7.18
CA GLU A 153 8.78 7.42 -8.08
C GLU A 153 10.31 7.57 -7.99
N GLN A 154 10.81 8.80 -8.00
CA GLN A 154 12.24 9.09 -7.82
C GLN A 154 12.76 8.59 -6.47
N LYS A 155 12.03 8.91 -5.38
CA LYS A 155 12.42 8.47 -4.04
C LYS A 155 12.40 6.95 -3.91
N THR A 156 11.39 6.28 -4.46
CA THR A 156 11.27 4.82 -4.44
C THR A 156 12.39 4.16 -5.24
N SER A 157 12.71 4.71 -6.42
CA SER A 157 13.83 4.23 -7.25
C SER A 157 15.16 4.32 -6.50
N GLU A 158 15.45 5.46 -5.87
CA GLU A 158 16.68 5.65 -5.12
C GLU A 158 16.76 4.72 -3.88
N GLN A 159 15.65 4.56 -3.16
CA GLN A 159 15.60 3.62 -2.02
C GLN A 159 15.84 2.18 -2.47
N ASN A 160 15.27 1.76 -3.60
CA ASN A 160 15.49 0.44 -4.17
C ASN A 160 16.95 0.25 -4.61
N ARG A 161 17.55 1.26 -5.23
CA ARG A 161 18.97 1.26 -5.61
C ARG A 161 19.88 1.06 -4.39
N LEU A 162 19.66 1.85 -3.34
CA LEU A 162 20.45 1.78 -2.10
C LEU A 162 20.24 0.43 -1.37
N ARG A 163 19.02 -0.09 -1.38
CA ARG A 163 18.74 -1.43 -0.83
C ARG A 163 19.52 -2.51 -1.59
N ASN A 164 19.44 -2.50 -2.91
CA ASN A 164 20.13 -3.48 -3.74
C ASN A 164 21.65 -3.41 -3.56
N GLN A 165 22.22 -2.22 -3.45
CA GLN A 165 23.65 -2.06 -3.15
C GLN A 165 24.04 -2.71 -1.80
N ARG A 166 23.25 -2.47 -0.75
CA ARG A 166 23.49 -3.10 0.58
C ARG A 166 23.38 -4.62 0.53
N ILE A 167 22.45 -5.17 -0.23
CA ILE A 167 22.31 -6.62 -0.43
C ILE A 167 23.55 -7.16 -1.14
N GLN A 168 24.01 -6.51 -2.21
CA GLN A 168 25.20 -6.93 -2.96
C GLN A 168 26.47 -6.90 -2.12
N GLN A 169 26.66 -5.90 -1.28
CA GLN A 169 27.82 -5.82 -0.36
C GLN A 169 27.88 -6.99 0.62
N ARG A 170 26.72 -7.57 0.96
CA ARG A 170 26.58 -8.69 1.90
C ARG A 170 26.36 -10.04 1.23
N TRP A 171 26.40 -10.10 -0.10
CA TRP A 171 26.01 -11.29 -0.86
C TRP A 171 26.83 -12.54 -0.49
N ALA A 172 28.12 -12.39 -0.29
CA ALA A 172 29.03 -13.50 0.09
C ALA A 172 29.15 -13.73 1.59
N GLN A 173 28.33 -13.07 2.41
CA GLN A 173 28.38 -13.20 3.87
C GLN A 173 28.02 -14.64 4.33
N HIS A 174 28.68 -15.12 5.38
CA HIS A 174 28.37 -16.34 6.07
C HIS A 174 28.03 -16.06 7.54
N PRO A 175 26.90 -16.62 8.05
CA PRO A 175 25.89 -17.37 7.32
C PRO A 175 25.20 -16.53 6.24
N MET A 176 24.60 -17.22 5.24
CA MET A 176 23.90 -16.59 4.12
C MET A 176 22.79 -15.63 4.61
N ILE A 177 22.73 -14.43 4.05
CA ILE A 177 21.67 -13.47 4.38
C ILE A 177 20.32 -13.90 3.80
N PRO A 178 19.19 -13.60 4.48
CA PRO A 178 17.85 -13.96 4.00
C PRO A 178 17.54 -13.44 2.60
N GLU A 179 17.99 -12.25 2.27
CA GLU A 179 17.79 -11.63 0.95
C GLU A 179 18.41 -12.48 -0.17
N ARG A 180 19.63 -12.98 0.01
CA ARG A 180 20.27 -13.87 -0.97
C ARG A 180 19.49 -15.17 -1.13
N MET A 181 19.11 -15.80 -0.03
CA MET A 181 18.31 -17.04 -0.06
C MET A 181 17.02 -16.82 -0.88
N MET A 182 16.31 -15.73 -0.63
CA MET A 182 15.05 -15.45 -1.33
C MET A 182 15.26 -15.11 -2.81
N TYR A 183 16.37 -14.44 -3.19
CA TYR A 183 16.71 -14.21 -4.60
C TYR A 183 17.04 -15.51 -5.33
N GLU A 184 17.83 -16.41 -4.73
CA GLU A 184 18.13 -17.72 -5.30
C GLU A 184 16.83 -18.54 -5.48
N LEU A 185 15.96 -18.55 -4.47
CA LEU A 185 14.63 -19.19 -4.57
C LEU A 185 13.78 -18.59 -5.67
N SER A 186 13.73 -17.25 -5.79
CA SER A 186 12.92 -16.58 -6.82
C SER A 186 13.38 -16.90 -8.24
N SER A 187 14.67 -17.22 -8.40
CA SER A 187 15.26 -17.64 -9.67
C SER A 187 15.01 -19.12 -10.01
N ALA A 188 14.84 -19.96 -8.99
CA ALA A 188 14.67 -21.40 -9.12
C ALA A 188 13.20 -21.83 -9.21
N LEU A 189 12.27 -21.03 -8.68
CA LEU A 189 10.85 -21.36 -8.66
C LEU A 189 10.14 -20.98 -9.97
N PRO A 190 9.10 -21.73 -10.36
CA PRO A 190 8.23 -21.37 -11.47
C PRO A 190 7.60 -19.98 -11.29
N LYS A 191 7.45 -19.24 -12.39
CA LYS A 191 6.89 -17.87 -12.34
C LYS A 191 5.39 -17.83 -11.99
N ASP A 192 4.69 -18.92 -12.19
CA ASP A 192 3.27 -19.15 -11.88
C ASP A 192 3.06 -19.86 -10.54
N GLY A 193 4.14 -20.03 -9.77
CA GLY A 193 4.08 -20.67 -8.47
C GLY A 193 3.34 -19.82 -7.42
N ILE A 194 2.58 -20.47 -6.54
CA ILE A 194 1.95 -19.84 -5.39
C ILE A 194 2.91 -19.90 -4.20
N ILE A 195 3.11 -18.75 -3.55
CA ILE A 195 3.96 -18.65 -2.36
C ILE A 195 3.06 -18.44 -1.14
N VAL A 196 3.16 -19.35 -0.19
CA VAL A 196 2.54 -19.22 1.13
C VAL A 196 3.61 -18.76 2.12
N ASP A 197 3.45 -17.53 2.63
CA ASP A 197 4.40 -16.89 3.54
C ASP A 197 3.93 -16.93 4.99
N ASP A 198 4.57 -17.76 5.79
CA ASP A 198 4.42 -17.81 7.26
C ASP A 198 5.71 -17.35 7.98
N SER A 199 6.54 -16.55 7.32
CA SER A 199 7.77 -16.03 7.91
C SER A 199 7.52 -14.79 8.75
N ILE A 200 8.28 -14.65 9.85
CA ILE A 200 8.27 -13.45 10.71
C ILE A 200 9.44 -12.53 10.35
N SER A 201 10.66 -13.04 10.43
CA SER A 201 11.89 -12.27 10.28
C SER A 201 12.38 -12.13 8.84
N SER A 202 12.01 -13.06 7.94
CA SER A 202 12.45 -13.08 6.54
C SER A 202 11.44 -12.49 5.55
N LYS A 203 10.32 -11.99 6.03
CA LYS A 203 9.21 -11.48 5.22
C LYS A 203 9.65 -10.35 4.28
N ASP A 204 10.43 -9.39 4.75
CA ASP A 204 10.90 -8.28 3.92
C ASP A 204 11.88 -8.76 2.84
N ALA A 205 12.69 -9.78 3.14
CA ALA A 205 13.58 -10.41 2.17
C ALA A 205 12.78 -11.10 1.06
N LEU A 206 11.72 -11.85 1.40
CA LEU A 206 10.82 -12.48 0.44
C LEU A 206 10.19 -11.43 -0.48
N HIS A 207 9.56 -10.40 0.07
CA HIS A 207 8.92 -9.34 -0.71
C HIS A 207 9.92 -8.50 -1.53
N SER A 208 11.19 -8.47 -1.14
CA SER A 208 12.22 -7.80 -1.92
C SER A 208 12.72 -8.63 -3.10
N ALA A 209 12.68 -9.95 -3.00
CA ALA A 209 13.17 -10.86 -4.03
C ALA A 209 12.10 -11.20 -5.08
N PHE A 210 10.87 -11.46 -4.63
CA PHE A 210 9.78 -11.86 -5.51
C PHE A 210 9.00 -10.67 -6.05
N GLU A 211 8.56 -10.78 -7.30
CA GLU A 211 7.65 -9.81 -7.92
C GLU A 211 6.26 -10.42 -8.04
N PHE A 212 5.31 -9.84 -7.31
CA PHE A 212 3.90 -10.23 -7.37
C PHE A 212 3.13 -9.17 -8.16
N LYS A 213 2.51 -9.58 -9.28
CA LYS A 213 1.77 -8.71 -10.20
C LYS A 213 0.27 -8.86 -10.07
N THR A 214 -0.18 -10.09 -9.81
CA THR A 214 -1.59 -10.46 -9.72
C THR A 214 -1.86 -11.17 -8.40
N PRO A 215 -3.06 -11.05 -7.82
CA PRO A 215 -3.50 -11.88 -6.70
C PRO A 215 -3.45 -13.36 -7.09
N GLY A 216 -3.12 -14.23 -6.12
CA GLY A 216 -3.14 -15.68 -6.29
C GLY A 216 -4.53 -16.27 -6.17
#